data_87d2dd79e6548ade8689ad4d6188842f
#
_entry.id   87d2dd79e6548ade8689ad4d6188842f
#
_cell.length_a   1.000
_cell.length_b   1.000
_cell.length_c   1.000
_cell.angle_alpha   90.00
_cell.angle_beta   90.00
_cell.angle_gamma   90.00
#
_symmetry.space_group_name_H-M   'P 1'
#
loop_
_entity.id
_entity.type
_entity.pdbx_description
1 polymer ?
#
loop_
_entity_poly.entity_id
_entity_poly.type
_entity_poly.pdbx_seq_one_letter_code
_entity_poly.pdbx_strand_id
1 'polypeptide(L)'
;MTSSKKLVLVSAAILIDEQQNILLAQRPKGKPQEGLWEFPGGKIEPGESPEKALTRELFEELNIITQEKDLSPFTFISEDCERFHLLMPLYIIKKWKGTIEGKEGQEFRWIRASELDSYPMPKPDLPLIPKLKALLQSD
;
A
#
# COMPACT_ATOMS: atom_id res chain seq x y z
N MET A 1 -28.66 15.22 -15.28
CA MET A 1 -28.48 14.52 -14.03
C MET A 1 -27.14 13.79 -13.98
N THR A 2 -26.39 14.07 -12.97
CA THR A 2 -25.08 13.42 -12.80
C THR A 2 -25.22 12.28 -11.82
N SER A 3 -24.71 11.13 -12.19
CA SER A 3 -24.60 10.04 -11.25
C SER A 3 -23.34 10.27 -10.43
N SER A 4 -23.46 10.18 -9.13
CA SER A 4 -22.30 10.31 -8.29
C SER A 4 -21.59 8.97 -8.18
N LYS A 5 -20.27 9.01 -8.27
CA LYS A 5 -19.46 7.83 -8.10
C LYS A 5 -19.31 7.53 -6.61
N LYS A 6 -19.22 6.25 -6.32
CA LYS A 6 -18.95 5.81 -4.96
C LYS A 6 -17.53 6.21 -4.57
N LEU A 7 -17.38 6.64 -3.34
CA LEU A 7 -16.05 6.89 -2.78
C LEU A 7 -15.55 5.58 -2.17
N VAL A 8 -14.42 5.09 -2.65
CA VAL A 8 -13.81 3.86 -2.13
C VAL A 8 -12.61 4.25 -1.30
N LEU A 9 -12.63 3.87 -0.02
CA LEU A 9 -11.59 4.21 0.93
C LEU A 9 -10.68 3.01 1.16
N VAL A 10 -9.39 3.20 0.92
CA VAL A 10 -8.37 2.17 1.07
C VAL A 10 -7.21 2.79 1.82
N SER A 11 -6.61 2.06 2.76
CA SER A 11 -5.36 2.52 3.37
C SER A 11 -4.24 1.59 2.94
N ALA A 12 -3.04 2.14 2.79
CA ALA A 12 -1.90 1.37 2.31
C ALA A 12 -0.63 1.73 3.07
N ALA A 13 0.31 0.81 3.05
CA ALA A 13 1.54 0.92 3.84
C ALA A 13 2.77 1.00 2.96
N ILE A 14 3.65 1.93 3.30
CA ILE A 14 5.01 1.97 2.80
C ILE A 14 5.86 1.36 3.90
N LEU A 15 6.06 0.05 3.85
CA LEU A 15 6.91 -0.64 4.82
C LEU A 15 8.36 -0.48 4.39
N ILE A 16 9.18 0.05 5.28
CA ILE A 16 10.59 0.33 4.99
C ILE A 16 11.46 -0.43 5.97
N ASP A 17 12.36 -1.26 5.45
CA ASP A 17 13.26 -2.05 6.28
C ASP A 17 14.52 -1.26 6.64
N GLU A 18 15.44 -1.91 7.37
CA GLU A 18 16.66 -1.26 7.85
C GLU A 18 17.60 -0.88 6.72
N GLN A 19 17.49 -1.53 5.56
CA GLN A 19 18.32 -1.21 4.40
C GLN A 19 17.64 -0.19 3.48
N GLN A 20 16.55 0.42 3.94
CA GLN A 20 15.80 1.42 3.17
C GLN A 20 15.11 0.84 1.95
N ASN A 21 14.76 -0.44 2.00
CA ASN A 21 13.98 -1.08 0.96
C ASN A 21 12.50 -0.99 1.26
N ILE A 22 11.70 -0.95 0.21
CA ILE A 22 10.23 -0.86 0.31
C ILE A 22 9.63 -2.20 -0.05
N LEU A 23 8.61 -2.62 0.69
CA LEU A 23 7.93 -3.87 0.41
C LEU A 23 6.82 -3.67 -0.62
N LEU A 24 6.86 -4.46 -1.69
CA LEU A 24 5.77 -4.53 -2.67
C LEU A 24 5.20 -5.94 -2.69
N ALA A 25 3.90 -6.03 -2.93
CA ALA A 25 3.19 -7.30 -3.06
C ALA A 25 2.63 -7.40 -4.48
N GLN A 26 2.72 -8.58 -5.08
CA GLN A 26 2.20 -8.80 -6.42
C GLN A 26 0.78 -9.35 -6.34
N ARG A 27 -0.11 -8.80 -7.17
CA ARG A 27 -1.48 -9.29 -7.26
C ARG A 27 -1.46 -10.73 -7.78
N PRO A 28 -2.12 -11.67 -7.09
CA PRO A 28 -2.09 -13.07 -7.49
C PRO A 28 -2.87 -13.34 -8.76
N LYS A 29 -2.58 -14.48 -9.38
CA LYS A 29 -3.29 -14.92 -10.56
C LYS A 29 -4.77 -15.08 -10.26
N GLY A 30 -5.62 -14.75 -11.24
CA GLY A 30 -7.05 -14.89 -11.11
C GLY A 30 -7.74 -13.72 -10.43
N LYS A 31 -6.97 -12.76 -9.92
CA LYS A 31 -7.52 -11.55 -9.31
C LYS A 31 -7.42 -10.40 -10.30
N PRO A 32 -8.29 -9.37 -10.17
CA PRO A 32 -8.15 -8.19 -11.00
C PRO A 32 -6.74 -7.62 -10.92
N GLN A 33 -6.22 -7.18 -12.07
CA GLN A 33 -4.89 -6.59 -12.17
C GLN A 33 -3.77 -7.56 -11.77
N GLU A 34 -3.95 -8.85 -12.05
CA GLU A 34 -2.93 -9.84 -11.72
C GLU A 34 -1.57 -9.45 -12.31
N GLY A 35 -0.51 -9.74 -11.57
CA GLY A 35 0.84 -9.44 -12.00
C GLY A 35 1.33 -8.04 -11.67
N LEU A 36 0.43 -7.12 -11.33
CA LEU A 36 0.85 -5.78 -10.93
C LEU A 36 1.32 -5.79 -9.48
N TRP A 37 2.29 -4.95 -9.20
CA TRP A 37 2.85 -4.81 -7.86
C TRP A 37 2.22 -3.63 -7.17
N GLU A 38 1.95 -3.75 -5.88
CA GLU A 38 1.28 -2.69 -5.14
C GLU A 38 1.77 -2.64 -3.70
N PHE A 39 1.47 -1.55 -3.03
CA PHE A 39 1.77 -1.40 -1.61
C PHE A 39 0.73 -2.17 -0.81
N PRO A 40 1.14 -2.90 0.25
CA PRO A 40 0.17 -3.66 1.05
C PRO A 40 -0.87 -2.77 1.69
N GLY A 41 -2.08 -3.28 1.81
CA GLY A 41 -3.18 -2.56 2.44
C GLY A 41 -4.51 -3.13 2.01
N GLY A 42 -5.57 -2.39 2.26
CA GLY A 42 -6.89 -2.84 1.90
C GLY A 42 -7.97 -1.84 2.25
N LYS A 43 -9.20 -2.24 2.02
CA LYS A 43 -10.35 -1.37 2.22
C LYS A 43 -10.57 -1.03 3.69
N ILE A 44 -10.99 0.21 3.93
CA ILE A 44 -11.38 0.67 5.26
C ILE A 44 -12.82 0.26 5.47
N GLU A 45 -13.07 -0.54 6.51
CA GLU A 45 -14.41 -1.00 6.81
C GLU A 45 -15.21 0.06 7.55
N PRO A 46 -16.56 0.00 7.49
CA PRO A 46 -17.36 0.95 8.24
C PRO A 46 -17.00 0.92 9.73
N GLY A 47 -16.83 2.10 10.30
CA GLY A 47 -16.47 2.22 11.70
C GLY A 47 -14.99 2.13 12.02
N GLU A 48 -14.15 1.84 11.03
CA GLU A 48 -12.71 1.80 11.23
C GLU A 48 -12.08 3.13 10.84
N SER A 49 -11.04 3.53 11.57
CA SER A 49 -10.17 4.60 11.09
C SER A 49 -9.25 4.01 10.02
N PRO A 50 -8.63 4.85 9.18
CA PRO A 50 -7.64 4.34 8.22
C PRO A 50 -6.51 3.57 8.90
N GLU A 51 -6.09 4.01 10.08
CA GLU A 51 -5.00 3.36 10.81
C GLU A 51 -5.43 1.97 11.32
N LYS A 52 -6.64 1.86 11.84
CA LYS A 52 -7.14 0.56 12.30
C LYS A 52 -7.29 -0.40 11.14
N ALA A 53 -7.82 0.09 10.02
CA ALA A 53 -7.98 -0.74 8.84
C ALA A 53 -6.62 -1.26 8.38
N LEU A 54 -5.61 -0.39 8.36
CA LEU A 54 -4.30 -0.79 7.90
C LEU A 54 -3.65 -1.81 8.81
N THR A 55 -3.71 -1.61 10.14
CA THR A 55 -3.14 -2.60 11.06
C THR A 55 -3.83 -3.95 10.92
N ARG A 56 -5.14 -3.96 10.72
CA ARG A 56 -5.89 -5.19 10.51
C ARG A 56 -5.47 -5.88 9.20
N GLU A 57 -5.40 -5.12 8.10
CA GLU A 57 -5.04 -5.68 6.81
C GLU A 57 -3.62 -6.25 6.81
N LEU A 58 -2.69 -5.56 7.44
CA LEU A 58 -1.31 -6.04 7.49
C LEU A 58 -1.21 -7.33 8.29
N PHE A 59 -2.02 -7.48 9.34
CA PHE A 59 -2.05 -8.73 10.06
C PHE A 59 -2.65 -9.85 9.20
N GLU A 60 -3.74 -9.56 8.51
CA GLU A 60 -4.41 -10.57 7.69
C GLU A 60 -3.57 -11.01 6.49
N GLU A 61 -2.92 -10.05 5.82
CA GLU A 61 -2.17 -10.35 4.60
C GLU A 61 -0.74 -10.81 4.87
N LEU A 62 -0.08 -10.20 5.84
CA LEU A 62 1.37 -10.37 6.03
C LEU A 62 1.75 -11.04 7.34
N ASN A 63 0.79 -11.27 8.21
CA ASN A 63 1.03 -11.88 9.52
C ASN A 63 1.95 -11.04 10.41
N ILE A 64 1.91 -9.71 10.26
CA ILE A 64 2.69 -8.82 11.11
C ILE A 64 1.77 -7.99 11.98
N ILE A 65 2.28 -7.61 13.14
CA ILE A 65 1.55 -6.77 14.09
C ILE A 65 2.16 -5.38 14.08
N THR A 66 1.34 -4.39 13.74
CA THR A 66 1.75 -2.99 13.74
C THR A 66 0.92 -2.24 14.76
N GLN A 67 1.45 -1.13 15.27
CA GLN A 67 0.73 -0.29 16.21
C GLN A 67 0.39 1.03 15.53
N GLU A 68 -0.81 1.55 15.81
CA GLU A 68 -1.26 2.77 15.16
C GLU A 68 -0.31 3.95 15.39
N LYS A 69 0.31 4.01 16.57
CA LYS A 69 1.25 5.08 16.88
C LYS A 69 2.50 5.08 16.01
N ASP A 70 2.80 3.95 15.39
CA ASP A 70 3.98 3.81 14.53
C ASP A 70 3.67 4.03 13.06
N LEU A 71 2.44 4.40 12.73
CA LEU A 71 2.03 4.73 11.38
C LEU A 71 2.21 6.22 11.16
N SER A 72 3.14 6.59 10.29
CA SER A 72 3.41 8.01 9.99
C SER A 72 2.72 8.40 8.69
N PRO A 73 1.79 9.35 8.71
CA PRO A 73 1.14 9.79 7.48
C PRO A 73 2.18 10.28 6.47
N PHE A 74 2.08 9.81 5.25
CA PHE A 74 3.01 10.19 4.20
C PHE A 74 2.33 11.07 3.16
N THR A 75 1.33 10.52 2.49
CA THR A 75 0.58 11.26 1.49
C THR A 75 -0.74 10.52 1.27
N PHE A 76 -1.55 11.02 0.37
CA PHE A 76 -2.75 10.29 -0.03
C PHE A 76 -2.90 10.35 -1.54
N ILE A 77 -3.64 9.40 -2.08
CA ILE A 77 -3.99 9.35 -3.49
C ILE A 77 -5.48 9.64 -3.60
N SER A 78 -5.83 10.51 -4.51
CA SER A 78 -7.21 10.78 -4.86
C SER A 78 -7.30 10.60 -6.37
N GLU A 79 -7.93 9.52 -6.79
CA GLU A 79 -7.95 9.16 -8.21
C GLU A 79 -9.36 8.89 -8.66
N ASP A 80 -9.77 9.55 -9.74
CA ASP A 80 -11.07 9.32 -10.34
C ASP A 80 -10.95 8.12 -11.27
N CYS A 81 -11.57 7.02 -10.88
CA CYS A 81 -11.58 5.79 -11.66
C CYS A 81 -12.90 5.68 -12.42
N GLU A 82 -13.00 4.71 -13.31
CA GLU A 82 -14.18 4.61 -14.17
C GLU A 82 -15.49 4.50 -13.39
N ARG A 83 -15.53 3.64 -12.35
CA ARG A 83 -16.76 3.35 -11.62
C ARG A 83 -16.80 3.89 -10.20
N PHE A 84 -15.68 4.41 -9.72
CA PHE A 84 -15.59 4.90 -8.35
C PHE A 84 -14.51 5.94 -8.27
N HIS A 85 -14.48 6.64 -7.12
CA HIS A 85 -13.38 7.54 -6.82
C HIS A 85 -12.58 6.92 -5.70
N LEU A 86 -11.29 6.72 -5.92
CA LEU A 86 -10.39 6.13 -4.92
C LEU A 86 -9.78 7.22 -4.05
N LEU A 87 -9.90 7.04 -2.73
CA LEU A 87 -9.18 7.88 -1.78
C LEU A 87 -8.36 6.95 -0.91
N MET A 88 -7.04 7.07 -0.99
CA MET A 88 -6.12 6.15 -0.34
C MET A 88 -5.04 6.88 0.43
N PRO A 89 -5.17 6.98 1.75
CA PRO A 89 -4.06 7.48 2.57
C PRO A 89 -2.95 6.43 2.66
N LEU A 90 -1.71 6.90 2.64
CA LEU A 90 -0.53 6.03 2.75
C LEU A 90 0.28 6.42 3.96
N TYR A 91 0.74 5.39 4.65
CA TYR A 91 1.51 5.55 5.88
C TYR A 91 2.86 4.89 5.77
N ILE A 92 3.89 5.55 6.27
CA ILE A 92 5.23 4.96 6.37
C ILE A 92 5.30 4.19 7.67
N ILE A 93 5.76 2.93 7.59
CA ILE A 93 5.87 2.06 8.76
C ILE A 93 7.26 1.46 8.77
N LYS A 94 7.98 1.69 9.86
CA LYS A 94 9.35 1.16 10.03
C LYS A 94 9.45 0.17 11.18
N LYS A 95 8.36 -0.03 11.94
CA LYS A 95 8.34 -0.94 13.08
C LYS A 95 7.17 -1.89 13.00
N TRP A 96 7.45 -3.15 13.20
CA TRP A 96 6.40 -4.17 13.29
C TRP A 96 6.96 -5.38 14.01
N LYS A 97 6.06 -6.26 14.47
CA LYS A 97 6.42 -7.53 15.08
C LYS A 97 6.00 -8.64 14.15
N GLY A 98 6.79 -9.70 14.13
CA GLY A 98 6.49 -10.87 13.32
C GLY A 98 7.30 -10.90 12.04
N THR A 99 7.23 -12.04 11.39
CA THR A 99 7.92 -12.26 10.12
C THR A 99 6.89 -12.17 9.00
N ILE A 100 7.22 -11.40 7.97
CA ILE A 100 6.30 -11.21 6.85
C ILE A 100 6.09 -12.52 6.11
N GLU A 101 4.84 -12.92 5.98
CA GLU A 101 4.45 -14.14 5.27
C GLU A 101 3.27 -13.81 4.36
N GLY A 102 3.30 -14.32 3.14
CA GLY A 102 2.19 -14.15 2.22
C GLY A 102 1.06 -15.11 2.53
N LYS A 103 0.09 -14.67 3.30
CA LYS A 103 -1.01 -15.54 3.72
C LYS A 103 -2.01 -15.84 2.63
N GLU A 104 -1.99 -15.04 1.56
CA GLU A 104 -2.96 -15.20 0.46
C GLU A 104 -2.29 -15.66 -0.83
N GLY A 105 -1.09 -16.19 -0.74
CA GLY A 105 -0.39 -16.74 -1.88
C GLY A 105 0.28 -15.74 -2.80
N GLN A 106 0.26 -14.46 -2.45
CA GLN A 106 0.93 -13.45 -3.25
C GLN A 106 2.43 -13.45 -2.99
N GLU A 107 3.19 -12.94 -3.96
CA GLU A 107 4.62 -12.77 -3.80
C GLU A 107 4.93 -11.41 -3.22
N PHE A 108 6.04 -11.33 -2.50
CA PHE A 108 6.54 -10.09 -1.92
C PHE A 108 7.98 -9.86 -2.35
N ARG A 109 8.35 -8.60 -2.45
CA ARG A 109 9.73 -8.22 -2.71
C ARG A 109 10.07 -6.94 -1.97
N TRP A 110 11.26 -6.93 -1.41
CA TRP A 110 11.87 -5.72 -0.89
C TRP A 110 12.65 -5.06 -2.00
N ILE A 111 12.33 -3.82 -2.32
CA ILE A 111 12.91 -3.14 -3.48
C ILE A 111 13.45 -1.78 -3.08
N ARG A 112 14.51 -1.37 -3.75
CA ARG A 112 15.03 -0.02 -3.59
C ARG A 112 14.12 0.95 -4.33
N ALA A 113 13.99 2.17 -3.78
CA ALA A 113 13.18 3.19 -4.42
C ALA A 113 13.62 3.45 -5.86
N SER A 114 14.94 3.39 -6.12
CA SER A 114 15.47 3.60 -7.46
C SER A 114 15.01 2.56 -8.48
N GLU A 115 14.50 1.42 -8.01
CA GLU A 115 14.06 0.33 -8.89
C GLU A 115 12.55 0.25 -9.04
N LEU A 116 11.80 1.17 -8.44
CA LEU A 116 10.35 1.11 -8.49
C LEU A 116 9.80 1.17 -9.91
N ASP A 117 10.48 1.89 -10.81
CA ASP A 117 10.05 2.00 -12.20
C ASP A 117 10.06 0.66 -12.94
N SER A 118 10.79 -0.33 -12.43
CA SER A 118 10.89 -1.63 -13.06
C SER A 118 9.74 -2.56 -12.71
N TYR A 119 8.85 -2.13 -11.82
CA TYR A 119 7.75 -2.96 -11.35
C TYR A 119 6.44 -2.35 -11.82
N PRO A 120 5.67 -3.06 -12.65
CA PRO A 120 4.37 -2.51 -13.12
C PRO A 120 3.41 -2.37 -11.97
N MET A 121 2.79 -1.20 -11.87
CA MET A 121 1.88 -0.86 -10.77
C MET A 121 0.54 -0.38 -11.30
N PRO A 122 -0.52 -0.48 -10.49
CA PRO A 122 -1.79 0.17 -10.84
C PRO A 122 -1.58 1.67 -11.04
N LYS A 123 -2.34 2.23 -11.95
CA LYS A 123 -2.22 3.64 -12.29
C LYS A 123 -2.23 4.59 -11.08
N PRO A 124 -3.13 4.40 -10.08
CA PRO A 124 -3.17 5.31 -8.94
C PRO A 124 -1.87 5.36 -8.14
N ASP A 125 -1.06 4.30 -8.19
CA ASP A 125 0.17 4.23 -7.40
C ASP A 125 1.35 4.92 -8.09
N LEU A 126 1.26 5.16 -9.39
CA LEU A 126 2.39 5.72 -10.13
C LEU A 126 2.91 7.06 -9.60
N PRO A 127 2.05 8.00 -9.15
CA PRO A 127 2.56 9.25 -8.61
C PRO A 127 3.39 9.10 -7.34
N LEU A 128 3.33 7.94 -6.67
CA LEU A 128 4.11 7.71 -5.48
C LEU A 128 5.58 7.47 -5.76
N ILE A 129 5.90 7.01 -6.97
CA ILE A 129 7.28 6.67 -7.31
C ILE A 129 8.25 7.84 -7.13
N PRO A 130 8.01 9.01 -7.74
CA PRO A 130 8.92 10.12 -7.53
C PRO A 130 8.97 10.59 -6.07
N LYS A 131 7.84 10.50 -5.35
CA LYS A 131 7.81 10.89 -3.94
C LYS A 131 8.66 9.96 -3.09
N LEU A 132 8.61 8.67 -3.37
CA LEU A 132 9.40 7.69 -2.63
C LEU A 132 10.87 7.78 -2.97
N LYS A 133 11.18 8.05 -4.24
CA LYS A 133 12.59 8.28 -4.62
C LYS A 133 13.18 9.48 -3.89
N ALA A 134 12.40 10.54 -3.77
CA ALA A 134 12.86 11.72 -3.05
C ALA A 134 13.04 11.43 -1.55
N LEU A 135 12.11 10.68 -0.97
CA LEU A 135 12.15 10.34 0.45
C LEU A 135 13.35 9.46 0.80
N LEU A 136 13.63 8.48 -0.04
CA LEU A 136 14.64 7.47 0.23
C LEU A 136 15.91 7.65 -0.60
N GLN A 137 16.10 8.84 -1.13
CA GLN A 137 17.30 9.16 -1.89
C GLN A 137 18.49 9.06 -0.94
N SER A 138 19.41 8.16 -1.27
CA SER A 138 20.61 8.03 -0.46
C SER A 138 21.64 9.01 -0.98
N ASP A 139 22.31 9.61 -0.05
CA ASP A 139 23.36 10.58 -0.34
C ASP A 139 24.69 9.89 -0.49
#